data_59125fe677ac6321dfcbfe6d7c5f8329
#
_entry.id   59125fe677ac6321dfcbfe6d7c5f8329
#
_cell.length_a   1.000
_cell.length_b   1.000
_cell.length_c   1.000
_cell.angle_alpha   90.00
_cell.angle_beta   90.00
_cell.angle_gamma   90.00
#
_symmetry.space_group_name_H-M   'P 1'
#
loop_
_entity.id
_entity.type
_entity.pdbx_description
1 polymer ?
#
loop_
_entity_poly.entity_id
_entity_poly.type
_entity_poly.pdbx_seq_one_letter_code
_entity_poly.pdbx_strand_id
1 'polypeptide(L)'
;RLAVDAKSAQLQIGLPKEHAMNEHRLLLTPESVQILVAQGHEIVVETGAGTLAGFSDASYANAGATIALGPEEVFQCAIVAKVAPPTVAEIAMMRGGQTMISALQLRTRNRDYFKSLADKKITALALEEVRNSEDQSALRMAMSEIAGQMAARVGASLLADGAHGS
;
A
#
# COMPACT_ATOMS: atom_id res chain seq x y z
N ARG A 1 -25.82 -27.39 0.43
CA ARG A 1 -24.59 -26.65 0.05
C ARG A 1 -24.85 -26.06 -1.31
N LEU A 2 -25.18 -24.77 -1.38
CA LEU A 2 -25.14 -24.00 -2.63
C LEU A 2 -23.66 -23.69 -2.90
N ALA A 3 -23.07 -24.34 -3.91
CA ALA A 3 -21.83 -23.92 -4.50
C ALA A 3 -22.12 -22.60 -5.22
N VAL A 4 -21.73 -21.48 -4.63
CA VAL A 4 -21.64 -20.21 -5.35
C VAL A 4 -20.40 -20.33 -6.21
N ASP A 5 -20.56 -20.57 -7.50
CA ASP A 5 -19.52 -20.31 -8.49
C ASP A 5 -19.26 -18.80 -8.49
N ALA A 6 -18.40 -18.37 -7.59
CA ALA A 6 -17.82 -17.05 -7.65
C ALA A 6 -16.84 -17.04 -8.84
N LYS A 7 -17.35 -16.73 -10.05
CA LYS A 7 -16.49 -16.09 -11.04
C LYS A 7 -15.89 -14.88 -10.33
N SER A 8 -14.62 -14.97 -9.92
CA SER A 8 -13.93 -13.83 -9.33
C SER A 8 -13.98 -12.72 -10.38
N ALA A 9 -14.70 -11.65 -10.07
CA ALA A 9 -14.74 -10.50 -10.96
C ALA A 9 -13.30 -10.03 -11.17
N GLN A 10 -12.88 -9.87 -12.42
CA GLN A 10 -11.59 -9.29 -12.75
C GLN A 10 -11.51 -7.89 -12.13
N LEU A 11 -10.52 -7.68 -11.28
CA LEU A 11 -10.27 -6.40 -10.62
C LEU A 11 -9.08 -5.71 -11.28
N GLN A 12 -9.19 -4.39 -11.45
CA GLN A 12 -8.10 -3.54 -11.89
C GLN A 12 -7.54 -2.81 -10.67
N ILE A 13 -6.26 -3.08 -10.35
CA ILE A 13 -5.58 -2.59 -9.15
C ILE A 13 -4.41 -1.70 -9.57
N GLY A 14 -4.43 -0.45 -9.13
CA GLY A 14 -3.39 0.53 -9.35
C GLY A 14 -2.44 0.64 -8.16
N LEU A 15 -1.14 0.62 -8.44
CA LEU A 15 -0.06 0.81 -7.47
C LEU A 15 0.67 2.11 -7.81
N PRO A 16 0.29 3.24 -7.22
CA PRO A 16 0.97 4.51 -7.43
C PRO A 16 2.31 4.54 -6.69
N LYS A 17 3.20 5.40 -7.15
CA LYS A 17 4.43 5.74 -6.46
C LYS A 17 4.13 6.41 -5.13
N GLU A 18 4.89 6.06 -4.08
CA GLU A 18 4.79 6.73 -2.80
C GLU A 18 5.54 8.07 -2.80
N HIS A 19 4.86 9.12 -2.34
CA HIS A 19 5.43 10.47 -2.24
C HIS A 19 5.60 10.93 -0.80
N ALA A 20 5.18 10.10 0.18
CA ALA A 20 5.37 10.42 1.59
C ALA A 20 6.86 10.39 1.96
N MET A 21 7.29 11.37 2.75
CA MET A 21 8.69 11.45 3.20
C MET A 21 9.10 10.15 3.92
N ASN A 22 10.22 9.56 3.50
CA ASN A 22 10.76 8.30 4.01
C ASN A 22 9.87 7.07 3.81
N GLU A 23 8.85 7.12 2.95
CA GLU A 23 8.13 5.91 2.55
C GLU A 23 8.80 5.30 1.32
N HIS A 24 9.50 4.20 1.53
CA HIS A 24 10.25 3.48 0.49
C HIS A 24 9.56 2.17 0.09
N ARG A 25 8.50 1.78 0.79
CA ARG A 25 7.78 0.54 0.51
C ARG A 25 6.78 0.73 -0.61
N LEU A 26 6.50 -0.33 -1.34
CA LEU A 26 5.33 -0.46 -2.20
C LEU A 26 4.42 -1.54 -1.61
N LEU A 27 3.11 -1.42 -1.78
CA LEU A 27 2.16 -2.29 -1.10
C LEU A 27 2.25 -3.74 -1.57
N LEU A 28 2.55 -3.96 -2.86
CA LEU A 28 2.70 -5.30 -3.45
C LEU A 28 4.09 -5.47 -4.06
N THR A 29 4.74 -6.59 -3.73
CA THR A 29 5.98 -7.00 -4.40
C THR A 29 5.68 -7.61 -5.78
N PRO A 30 6.68 -7.75 -6.68
CA PRO A 30 6.48 -8.42 -7.96
C PRO A 30 5.91 -9.84 -7.82
N GLU A 31 6.32 -10.59 -6.80
CA GLU A 31 5.79 -11.95 -6.53
C GLU A 31 4.30 -11.90 -6.16
N SER A 32 3.88 -10.93 -5.36
CA SER A 32 2.46 -10.73 -5.01
C SER A 32 1.64 -10.34 -6.23
N VAL A 33 2.20 -9.49 -7.10
CA VAL A 33 1.59 -9.10 -8.38
C VAL A 33 1.41 -10.32 -9.28
N GLN A 34 2.42 -11.16 -9.41
CA GLN A 34 2.35 -12.39 -10.21
C GLN A 34 1.20 -13.31 -9.76
N ILE A 35 0.98 -13.44 -8.45
CA ILE A 35 -0.12 -14.24 -7.89
C ILE A 35 -1.47 -13.65 -8.30
N LEU A 36 -1.65 -12.32 -8.16
CA LEU A 36 -2.91 -11.65 -8.51
C LEU A 36 -3.19 -11.71 -10.01
N VAL A 37 -2.18 -11.53 -10.85
CA VAL A 37 -2.29 -11.66 -12.32
C VAL A 37 -2.67 -13.10 -12.70
N ALA A 38 -2.06 -14.10 -12.07
CA ALA A 38 -2.43 -15.52 -12.29
C ALA A 38 -3.87 -15.84 -11.88
N GLN A 39 -4.45 -15.07 -10.95
CA GLN A 39 -5.87 -15.15 -10.56
C GLN A 39 -6.80 -14.37 -11.51
N GLY A 40 -6.26 -13.73 -12.54
CA GLY A 40 -7.03 -13.01 -13.57
C GLY A 40 -7.26 -11.53 -13.28
N HIS A 41 -6.55 -10.95 -12.31
CA HIS A 41 -6.62 -9.52 -12.03
C HIS A 41 -5.64 -8.71 -12.91
N GLU A 42 -5.96 -7.46 -13.17
CA GLU A 42 -5.11 -6.50 -13.88
C GLU A 42 -4.39 -5.61 -12.86
N ILE A 43 -3.06 -5.55 -12.97
CA ILE A 43 -2.25 -4.71 -12.08
C ILE A 43 -1.58 -3.63 -12.92
N VAL A 44 -1.75 -2.38 -12.52
CA VAL A 44 -1.14 -1.20 -13.16
C VAL A 44 -0.20 -0.57 -12.14
N VAL A 45 1.08 -0.47 -12.48
CA VAL A 45 2.14 0.06 -11.59
C VAL A 45 2.68 1.34 -12.20
N GLU A 46 2.76 2.41 -11.41
CA GLU A 46 3.41 3.65 -11.85
C GLU A 46 4.91 3.44 -12.03
N THR A 47 5.46 3.97 -13.12
CA THR A 47 6.90 3.87 -13.40
C THR A 47 7.74 4.37 -12.24
N GLY A 48 8.75 3.59 -11.86
CA GLY A 48 9.64 3.88 -10.74
C GLY A 48 9.01 3.71 -9.35
N ALA A 49 7.78 3.22 -9.22
CA ALA A 49 7.12 3.04 -7.93
C ALA A 49 7.87 2.07 -7.01
N GLY A 50 8.46 1.00 -7.56
CA GLY A 50 9.21 0.00 -6.79
C GLY A 50 10.67 0.34 -6.52
N THR A 51 11.21 1.41 -7.12
CA THR A 51 12.66 1.70 -7.13
C THR A 51 13.24 1.82 -5.72
N LEU A 52 12.57 2.54 -4.82
CA LEU A 52 13.03 2.71 -3.44
C LEU A 52 12.91 1.43 -2.60
N ALA A 53 12.05 0.49 -3.01
CA ALA A 53 11.93 -0.84 -2.41
C ALA A 53 12.90 -1.87 -3.03
N GLY A 54 13.72 -1.46 -4.02
CA GLY A 54 14.68 -2.32 -4.69
C GLY A 54 14.10 -3.12 -5.88
N PHE A 55 12.89 -2.78 -6.34
CA PHE A 55 12.24 -3.43 -7.47
C PHE A 55 12.22 -2.52 -8.70
N SER A 56 12.62 -3.05 -9.86
CA SER A 56 12.58 -2.34 -11.13
C SER A 56 11.21 -2.46 -11.80
N ASP A 57 10.89 -1.55 -12.71
CA ASP A 57 9.70 -1.65 -13.56
C ASP A 57 9.70 -2.96 -14.37
N ALA A 58 10.87 -3.40 -14.82
CA ALA A 58 11.01 -4.68 -15.52
C ALA A 58 10.59 -5.88 -14.64
N SER A 59 10.86 -5.83 -13.32
CA SER A 59 10.43 -6.88 -12.39
C SER A 59 8.91 -6.97 -12.31
N TYR A 60 8.22 -5.83 -12.28
CA TYR A 60 6.75 -5.77 -12.29
C TYR A 60 6.16 -6.18 -13.65
N ALA A 61 6.76 -5.72 -14.75
CA ALA A 61 6.33 -6.13 -16.09
C ALA A 61 6.47 -7.65 -16.31
N ASN A 62 7.58 -8.25 -15.85
CA ASN A 62 7.78 -9.70 -15.89
C ASN A 62 6.79 -10.47 -15.01
N ALA A 63 6.29 -9.85 -13.94
CA ALA A 63 5.23 -10.39 -13.10
C ALA A 63 3.83 -10.26 -13.74
N GLY A 64 3.72 -9.62 -14.91
CA GLY A 64 2.48 -9.45 -15.66
C GLY A 64 1.75 -8.14 -15.40
N ALA A 65 2.37 -7.17 -14.73
CA ALA A 65 1.80 -5.85 -14.56
C ALA A 65 1.97 -4.96 -15.80
N THR A 66 1.06 -4.04 -16.00
CA THR A 66 1.20 -2.92 -16.94
C THR A 66 1.94 -1.78 -16.24
N ILE A 67 2.95 -1.19 -16.87
CA ILE A 67 3.66 -0.03 -16.33
C ILE A 67 3.06 1.25 -16.90
N ALA A 68 2.48 2.07 -16.03
CA ALA A 68 1.94 3.38 -16.36
C ALA A 68 3.04 4.44 -16.28
N LEU A 69 3.06 5.39 -17.23
CA LEU A 69 4.06 6.46 -17.27
C LEU A 69 3.82 7.57 -16.24
N GLY A 70 2.63 7.63 -15.65
CA GLY A 70 2.27 8.64 -14.67
C GLY A 70 1.14 8.19 -13.75
N PRO A 71 0.84 8.99 -12.70
CA PRO A 71 -0.15 8.64 -11.69
C PRO A 71 -1.60 8.64 -12.23
N GLU A 72 -1.89 9.42 -13.27
CA GLU A 72 -3.26 9.59 -13.77
C GLU A 72 -3.90 8.26 -14.13
N GLU A 73 -3.16 7.39 -14.84
CA GLU A 73 -3.64 6.09 -15.26
C GLU A 73 -3.85 5.17 -14.05
N VAL A 74 -2.93 5.18 -13.11
CA VAL A 74 -2.98 4.36 -11.89
C VAL A 74 -4.15 4.74 -11.01
N PHE A 75 -4.41 6.05 -10.82
CA PHE A 75 -5.54 6.54 -10.05
C PHE A 75 -6.89 6.38 -10.75
N GLN A 76 -6.95 5.91 -11.99
CA GLN A 76 -8.20 5.51 -12.67
C GLN A 76 -8.58 4.04 -12.46
N CYS A 77 -7.73 3.22 -11.87
CA CYS A 77 -8.04 1.82 -11.56
C CYS A 77 -9.21 1.69 -10.57
N ALA A 78 -9.94 0.59 -10.63
CA ALA A 78 -11.08 0.34 -9.74
C ALA A 78 -10.67 0.31 -8.26
N ILE A 79 -9.49 -0.22 -7.99
CA ILE A 79 -8.85 -0.24 -6.67
C ILE A 79 -7.52 0.50 -6.79
N VAL A 80 -7.27 1.45 -5.91
CA VAL A 80 -5.96 2.08 -5.74
C VAL A 80 -5.35 1.60 -4.43
N ALA A 81 -4.16 1.03 -4.48
CA ALA A 81 -3.52 0.39 -3.34
C ALA A 81 -2.14 1.01 -3.07
N LYS A 82 -1.95 1.61 -1.89
CA LYS A 82 -0.70 2.27 -1.48
C LYS A 82 -0.43 2.09 0.02
N VAL A 83 0.79 2.36 0.44
CA VAL A 83 1.19 2.22 1.84
C VAL A 83 0.79 3.45 2.65
N ALA A 84 1.25 4.63 2.23
CA ALA A 84 0.94 5.87 2.93
C ALA A 84 -0.49 6.37 2.64
N PRO A 85 -1.09 7.17 3.54
CA PRO A 85 -2.39 7.78 3.28
C PRO A 85 -2.34 8.63 1.99
N PRO A 86 -3.38 8.59 1.14
CA PRO A 86 -3.44 9.44 -0.03
C PRO A 86 -3.45 10.92 0.37
N THR A 87 -2.79 11.75 -0.41
CA THR A 87 -2.86 13.21 -0.30
C THR A 87 -4.18 13.73 -0.89
N VAL A 88 -4.54 14.98 -0.59
CA VAL A 88 -5.72 15.62 -1.19
C VAL A 88 -5.61 15.70 -2.72
N ALA A 89 -4.39 15.92 -3.24
CA ALA A 89 -4.13 15.92 -4.68
C ALA A 89 -4.36 14.54 -5.31
N GLU A 90 -3.90 13.47 -4.66
CA GLU A 90 -4.13 12.09 -5.09
C GLU A 90 -5.62 11.72 -5.03
N ILE A 91 -6.33 12.12 -3.96
CA ILE A 91 -7.80 11.95 -3.88
C ILE A 91 -8.48 12.70 -5.03
N ALA A 92 -7.98 13.88 -5.41
CA ALA A 92 -8.55 14.65 -6.53
C ALA A 92 -8.41 13.92 -7.87
N MET A 93 -7.38 13.11 -8.09
CA MET A 93 -7.20 12.31 -9.30
C MET A 93 -8.13 11.08 -9.36
N MET A 94 -8.62 10.59 -8.22
CA MET A 94 -9.51 9.44 -8.17
C MET A 94 -10.89 9.76 -8.77
N ARG A 95 -11.50 8.73 -9.38
CA ARG A 95 -12.92 8.78 -9.80
C ARG A 95 -13.83 8.50 -8.60
N GLY A 96 -15.07 8.99 -8.68
CA GLY A 96 -16.08 8.65 -7.69
C GLY A 96 -16.40 7.15 -7.65
N GLY A 97 -16.57 6.62 -6.43
CA GLY A 97 -16.98 5.23 -6.22
C GLY A 97 -15.87 4.18 -6.25
N GLN A 98 -14.60 4.59 -6.38
CA GLN A 98 -13.45 3.68 -6.33
C GLN A 98 -13.18 3.18 -4.91
N THR A 99 -12.37 2.11 -4.81
CA THR A 99 -11.84 1.62 -3.54
C THR A 99 -10.39 2.09 -3.36
N MET A 100 -10.08 2.63 -2.20
CA MET A 100 -8.72 2.95 -1.76
C MET A 100 -8.31 2.00 -0.66
N ILE A 101 -7.14 1.38 -0.80
CA ILE A 101 -6.51 0.54 0.24
C ILE A 101 -5.21 1.24 0.67
N SER A 102 -5.14 1.71 1.91
CA SER A 102 -3.91 2.34 2.44
C SER A 102 -3.94 2.42 3.97
N ALA A 103 -2.81 2.75 4.58
CA ALA A 103 -2.80 3.16 5.98
C ALA A 103 -3.47 4.54 6.09
N LEU A 104 -4.72 4.61 6.55
CA LEU A 104 -5.50 5.85 6.58
C LEU A 104 -5.12 6.78 7.73
N GLN A 105 -4.47 6.25 8.78
CA GLN A 105 -4.08 7.01 9.98
C GLN A 105 -5.27 7.77 10.59
N LEU A 106 -6.38 7.08 10.80
CA LEU A 106 -7.69 7.64 11.18
C LEU A 106 -7.64 8.63 12.36
N ARG A 107 -6.70 8.44 13.30
CA ARG A 107 -6.58 9.24 14.52
C ARG A 107 -5.86 10.58 14.32
N THR A 108 -5.11 10.74 13.22
CA THR A 108 -4.24 11.90 12.99
C THR A 108 -4.71 12.79 11.86
N ARG A 109 -5.71 12.35 11.08
CA ARG A 109 -6.27 13.09 9.96
C ARG A 109 -7.40 14.00 10.41
N ASN A 110 -7.50 15.17 9.75
CA ASN A 110 -8.55 16.14 10.01
C ASN A 110 -9.86 15.77 9.28
N ARG A 111 -10.93 16.47 9.66
CA ARG A 111 -12.27 16.26 9.08
C ARG A 111 -12.31 16.49 7.56
N ASP A 112 -11.57 17.48 7.05
CA ASP A 112 -11.60 17.84 5.62
C ASP A 112 -11.01 16.74 4.74
N TYR A 113 -10.02 16.01 5.25
CA TYR A 113 -9.47 14.82 4.59
C TYR A 113 -10.56 13.76 4.39
N PHE A 114 -11.30 13.41 5.44
CA PHE A 114 -12.40 12.42 5.34
C PHE A 114 -13.56 12.93 4.50
N LYS A 115 -13.83 14.23 4.55
CA LYS A 115 -14.83 14.85 3.69
C LYS A 115 -14.47 14.71 2.22
N SER A 116 -13.20 14.91 1.83
CA SER A 116 -12.76 14.76 0.44
C SER A 116 -12.96 13.34 -0.09
N LEU A 117 -12.73 12.31 0.75
CA LEU A 117 -13.03 10.91 0.40
C LEU A 117 -14.54 10.67 0.27
N ALA A 118 -15.34 11.20 1.20
CA ALA A 118 -16.79 11.04 1.23
C ALA A 118 -17.47 11.73 0.04
N ASP A 119 -17.06 12.96 -0.30
CA ASP A 119 -17.61 13.73 -1.43
C ASP A 119 -17.41 12.99 -2.75
N LYS A 120 -16.34 12.25 -2.89
CA LYS A 120 -16.08 11.35 -4.04
C LYS A 120 -16.66 9.94 -3.88
N LYS A 121 -17.33 9.64 -2.77
CA LYS A 121 -17.87 8.30 -2.47
C LYS A 121 -16.79 7.21 -2.54
N ILE A 122 -15.57 7.50 -2.11
CA ILE A 122 -14.48 6.53 -2.06
C ILE A 122 -14.72 5.54 -0.93
N THR A 123 -14.66 4.25 -1.24
CA THR A 123 -14.60 3.19 -0.22
C THR A 123 -13.16 3.08 0.28
N ALA A 124 -12.89 3.54 1.48
CA ALA A 124 -11.53 3.53 2.04
C ALA A 124 -11.34 2.36 3.02
N LEU A 125 -10.39 1.47 2.72
CA LEU A 125 -10.01 0.33 3.55
C LEU A 125 -8.70 0.63 4.26
N ALA A 126 -8.75 0.75 5.58
CA ALA A 126 -7.59 1.02 6.42
C ALA A 126 -6.76 -0.25 6.61
N LEU A 127 -5.54 -0.28 6.10
CA LEU A 127 -4.62 -1.42 6.26
C LEU A 127 -4.34 -1.73 7.73
N GLU A 128 -4.24 -0.72 8.57
CA GLU A 128 -4.01 -0.86 9.99
C GLU A 128 -5.16 -1.51 10.77
N GLU A 129 -6.36 -1.56 10.17
CA GLU A 129 -7.55 -2.16 10.77
C GLU A 129 -7.89 -3.54 10.16
N VAL A 130 -7.11 -4.02 9.19
CA VAL A 130 -7.28 -5.37 8.66
C VAL A 130 -6.90 -6.41 9.72
N ARG A 131 -7.81 -7.32 10.01
CA ARG A 131 -7.67 -8.34 11.04
C ARG A 131 -7.83 -9.73 10.45
N ASN A 132 -7.12 -10.70 11.03
CA ASN A 132 -7.30 -12.12 10.73
C ASN A 132 -8.52 -12.70 11.47
N SER A 133 -8.75 -14.00 11.29
CA SER A 133 -9.84 -14.73 11.99
C SER A 133 -9.72 -14.75 13.50
N GLU A 134 -8.54 -14.45 14.05
CA GLU A 134 -8.26 -14.39 15.50
C GLU A 134 -8.32 -12.95 16.03
N ASP A 135 -8.91 -12.02 15.29
CA ASP A 135 -8.99 -10.58 15.59
C ASP A 135 -7.64 -9.88 15.75
N GLN A 136 -6.57 -10.45 15.19
CA GLN A 136 -5.23 -9.89 15.23
C GLN A 136 -4.93 -9.14 13.94
N SER A 137 -4.30 -7.98 14.04
CA SER A 137 -3.79 -7.26 12.88
C SER A 137 -2.40 -7.80 12.49
N ALA A 138 -2.35 -8.72 11.53
CA ALA A 138 -1.10 -9.33 11.06
C ALA A 138 -0.08 -8.29 10.60
N LEU A 139 -0.53 -7.25 9.88
CA LEU A 139 0.34 -6.17 9.43
C LEU A 139 0.94 -5.39 10.61
N ARG A 140 0.12 -5.05 11.62
CA ARG A 140 0.58 -4.33 12.82
C ARG A 140 1.55 -5.17 13.63
N MET A 141 1.31 -6.48 13.77
CA MET A 141 2.21 -7.39 14.47
C MET A 141 3.57 -7.46 13.79
N ALA A 142 3.61 -7.69 12.47
CA ALA A 142 4.86 -7.75 11.70
C ALA A 142 5.65 -6.43 11.79
N MET A 143 4.98 -5.29 11.65
CA MET A 143 5.61 -3.97 11.78
C MET A 143 6.14 -3.71 13.18
N SER A 144 5.42 -4.12 14.23
CA SER A 144 5.85 -3.96 15.63
C SER A 144 7.04 -4.86 15.96
N GLU A 145 7.08 -6.06 15.42
CA GLU A 145 8.23 -6.97 15.59
C GLU A 145 9.49 -6.38 14.97
N ILE A 146 9.43 -5.89 13.72
CA ILE A 146 10.55 -5.23 13.05
C ILE A 146 11.00 -4.00 13.85
N ALA A 147 10.07 -3.16 14.29
CA ALA A 147 10.37 -1.96 15.06
C ALA A 147 11.04 -2.30 16.39
N GLY A 148 10.58 -3.34 17.09
CA GLY A 148 11.18 -3.80 18.35
C GLY A 148 12.62 -4.32 18.16
N GLN A 149 12.86 -5.11 17.13
CA GLN A 149 14.20 -5.59 16.80
C GLN A 149 15.15 -4.44 16.44
N MET A 150 14.69 -3.46 15.66
CA MET A 150 15.47 -2.27 15.32
C MET A 150 15.78 -1.42 16.55
N ALA A 151 14.81 -1.18 17.42
CA ALA A 151 14.99 -0.41 18.65
C ALA A 151 16.06 -1.03 19.55
N ALA A 152 16.05 -2.35 19.72
CA ALA A 152 17.08 -3.05 20.49
C ALA A 152 18.49 -2.88 19.88
N ARG A 153 18.62 -2.98 18.55
CA ARG A 153 19.90 -2.78 17.86
C ARG A 153 20.41 -1.36 17.98
N VAL A 154 19.57 -0.37 17.74
CA VAL A 154 19.92 1.04 17.86
C VAL A 154 20.29 1.39 19.30
N GLY A 155 19.52 0.90 20.28
CA GLY A 155 19.84 1.10 21.69
C GLY A 155 21.20 0.51 22.08
N ALA A 156 21.50 -0.71 21.63
CA ALA A 156 22.81 -1.34 21.88
C ALA A 156 23.97 -0.57 21.21
N SER A 157 23.78 -0.08 19.99
CA SER A 157 24.81 0.74 19.29
C SER A 157 25.07 2.03 20.04
N LEU A 158 24.04 2.78 20.44
CA LEU A 158 24.20 4.03 21.18
C LEU A 158 24.89 3.84 22.55
N LEU A 159 24.62 2.72 23.23
CA LEU A 159 25.30 2.38 24.48
C LEU A 159 26.77 2.02 24.26
N ALA A 160 27.10 1.31 23.18
CA ALA A 160 28.46 0.98 22.83
C ALA A 160 29.28 2.23 22.45
N ASP A 161 28.72 3.15 21.68
CA ASP A 161 29.37 4.40 21.29
C ASP A 161 29.55 5.34 22.48
N GLY A 162 28.63 5.37 23.44
CA GLY A 162 28.74 6.16 24.66
C GLY A 162 29.80 5.65 25.65
N ALA A 163 30.22 4.38 25.53
CA ALA A 163 31.26 3.80 26.39
C ALA A 163 32.69 4.19 25.97
N HIS A 164 32.90 4.81 24.81
CA HIS A 164 34.21 5.28 24.31
C HIS A 164 34.42 6.76 24.47
N GLY A 165 33.54 7.49 25.18
CA GLY A 165 33.53 8.95 25.35
C GLY A 165 33.82 9.44 26.77
N SER A 166 34.69 8.74 27.56
CA SER A 166 35.16 9.22 28.84
C SER A 166 36.65 8.99 29.00
#